data_0601d02e8c8e94497c0c0c8afe3e9f81
#
_entry.id   0601d02e8c8e94497c0c0c8afe3e9f81
#
_cell.length_a   1.000
_cell.length_b   1.000
_cell.length_c   1.000
_cell.angle_alpha   90.00
_cell.angle_beta   90.00
_cell.angle_gamma   90.00
#
_symmetry.space_group_name_H-M   'P 1'
#
loop_
_entity.id
_entity.type
_entity.pdbx_description
1 polymer ?
#
loop_
_entity_poly.entity_id
_entity_poly.type
_entity_poly.pdbx_seq_one_letter_code
_entity_poly.pdbx_strand_id
1 'polypeptide(L)'
;VSGEVVALKTIKNARNYAAGALNLKDVDEFKSRDLTFVAYGIQPYIGQRWCEDMKLLDNWFNVVTLGDYSEFPHDGVVFRLDLYRAFDKLGHTSHHPRGAYAYKTREAGVVTKLLDVEWNTGKSGVVAPIGLLEPIEIGGATISRATLHNIAFINELDLEIGCNVEIIRSGEIIPKVVRRV
;
A
#
# COMPACT_ATOMS: atom_id res chain seq x y z
N VAL A 1 -21.69 -1.92 -0.95
CA VAL A 1 -20.78 -1.24 -0.02
C VAL A 1 -19.36 -1.56 -0.42
N SER A 2 -18.49 -0.54 -0.46
CA SER A 2 -17.05 -0.66 -0.71
C SER A 2 -16.30 -0.45 0.58
N GLY A 3 -15.28 -1.25 0.82
CA GLY A 3 -14.48 -1.21 2.04
C GLY A 3 -13.18 -1.98 1.89
N GLU A 4 -12.42 -2.04 2.95
CA GLU A 4 -11.19 -2.82 3.05
C GLU A 4 -11.29 -3.79 4.23
N VAL A 5 -10.79 -5.01 4.04
CA VAL A 5 -10.64 -5.99 5.11
C VAL A 5 -9.22 -5.86 5.65
N VAL A 6 -9.12 -5.59 6.93
CA VAL A 6 -7.87 -5.31 7.63
C VAL A 6 -7.65 -6.26 8.81
N ALA A 7 -6.41 -6.43 9.20
CA ALA A 7 -6.02 -7.13 10.42
C ALA A 7 -5.13 -6.23 11.29
N LEU A 8 -5.09 -6.47 12.59
CA LEU A 8 -4.30 -5.67 13.53
C LEU A 8 -2.81 -5.64 13.17
N LYS A 9 -2.17 -4.50 13.33
CA LYS A 9 -0.72 -4.33 13.08
C LYS A 9 0.18 -5.17 13.98
N THR A 10 -0.36 -5.71 15.08
CA THR A 10 0.33 -6.66 15.94
C THR A 10 0.52 -8.03 15.28
N ILE A 11 -0.28 -8.34 14.25
CA ILE A 11 -0.16 -9.57 13.47
C ILE A 11 0.99 -9.39 12.46
N LYS A 12 1.94 -10.30 12.48
CA LYS A 12 3.06 -10.28 11.52
C LYS A 12 2.54 -10.33 10.08
N ASN A 13 2.95 -9.37 9.24
CA ASN A 13 2.46 -9.21 7.87
C ASN A 13 0.92 -9.11 7.79
N ALA A 14 0.29 -8.26 8.61
CA ALA A 14 -1.16 -8.10 8.74
C ALA A 14 -1.88 -8.00 7.39
N ARG A 15 -1.31 -7.28 6.41
CA ARG A 15 -1.87 -7.17 5.05
C ARG A 15 -1.94 -8.52 4.33
N ASN A 16 -0.85 -9.30 4.36
CA ASN A 16 -0.83 -10.62 3.74
C ASN A 16 -1.73 -11.61 4.51
N TYR A 17 -1.82 -11.46 5.82
CA TYR A 17 -2.72 -12.24 6.66
C TYR A 17 -4.19 -11.99 6.26
N ALA A 18 -4.61 -10.73 6.11
CA ALA A 18 -5.97 -10.38 5.68
C ALA A 18 -6.24 -10.86 4.25
N ALA A 19 -5.33 -10.61 3.30
CA ALA A 19 -5.46 -11.06 1.92
C ALA A 19 -5.50 -12.60 1.80
N GLY A 20 -4.67 -13.30 2.57
CA GLY A 20 -4.67 -14.76 2.64
C GLY A 20 -5.97 -15.33 3.21
N ALA A 21 -6.52 -14.68 4.24
CA ALA A 21 -7.77 -15.10 4.84
C ALA A 21 -8.95 -15.03 3.86
N LEU A 22 -9.01 -14.00 3.02
CA LEU A 22 -10.05 -13.85 1.99
C LEU A 22 -10.00 -14.93 0.89
N ASN A 23 -8.88 -15.64 0.76
CA ASN A 23 -8.71 -16.72 -0.19
C ASN A 23 -8.90 -18.12 0.43
N LEU A 24 -9.22 -18.21 1.71
CA LEU A 24 -9.50 -19.48 2.38
C LEU A 24 -10.76 -20.12 1.81
N LYS A 25 -10.68 -21.44 1.57
CA LYS A 25 -11.83 -22.24 1.14
C LYS A 25 -12.64 -22.78 2.31
N ASP A 26 -11.98 -22.95 3.45
CA ASP A 26 -12.61 -23.44 4.68
C ASP A 26 -13.24 -22.25 5.43
N VAL A 27 -14.55 -22.33 5.62
CA VAL A 27 -15.32 -21.27 6.27
C VAL A 27 -15.03 -21.19 7.77
N ASP A 28 -14.75 -22.31 8.42
CA ASP A 28 -14.50 -22.33 9.86
C ASP A 28 -13.08 -21.80 10.14
N GLU A 29 -12.12 -22.11 9.28
CA GLU A 29 -10.81 -21.47 9.33
C GLU A 29 -10.93 -19.95 9.08
N PHE A 30 -11.72 -19.51 8.09
CA PHE A 30 -11.96 -18.08 7.86
C PHE A 30 -12.55 -17.37 9.08
N LYS A 31 -13.58 -17.96 9.72
CA LYS A 31 -14.21 -17.41 10.93
C LYS A 31 -13.26 -17.31 12.12
N SER A 32 -12.22 -18.14 12.16
CA SER A 32 -11.20 -18.09 13.21
C SER A 32 -10.21 -16.93 13.04
N ARG A 33 -10.21 -16.25 11.88
CA ARG A 33 -9.33 -15.13 11.60
C ARG A 33 -9.84 -13.84 12.21
N ASP A 34 -8.96 -13.13 12.90
CA ASP A 34 -9.26 -11.80 13.46
C ASP A 34 -9.15 -10.75 12.35
N LEU A 35 -10.29 -10.44 11.74
CA LEU A 35 -10.42 -9.52 10.62
C LEU A 35 -11.49 -8.48 10.89
N THR A 36 -11.23 -7.27 10.42
CA THR A 36 -12.19 -6.16 10.48
C THR A 36 -12.48 -5.66 9.06
N PHE A 37 -13.75 -5.51 8.72
CA PHE A 37 -14.15 -4.79 7.50
C PHE A 37 -14.42 -3.33 7.84
N VAL A 38 -13.77 -2.42 7.12
CA VAL A 38 -13.92 -0.96 7.26
C VAL A 38 -14.50 -0.41 5.97
N ALA A 39 -15.74 0.10 6.03
CA ALA A 39 -16.44 0.67 4.88
C ALA A 39 -15.95 2.10 4.61
N TYR A 40 -15.76 2.44 3.33
CA TYR A 40 -15.40 3.78 2.88
C TYR A 40 -16.30 4.31 1.75
N GLY A 41 -17.30 3.56 1.32
CA GLY A 41 -18.20 3.99 0.27
C GLY A 41 -19.41 3.09 0.05
N ILE A 42 -20.42 3.64 -0.60
CA ILE A 42 -21.59 2.91 -1.07
C ILE A 42 -21.95 3.39 -2.48
N GLN A 43 -22.46 2.47 -3.29
CA GLN A 43 -23.05 2.78 -4.58
C GLN A 43 -24.31 1.93 -4.81
N PRO A 44 -25.38 2.53 -5.36
CA PRO A 44 -25.50 3.97 -5.67
C PRO A 44 -25.43 4.82 -4.39
N TYR A 45 -25.07 6.10 -4.51
CA TYR A 45 -25.12 7.06 -3.40
C TYR A 45 -26.53 7.14 -2.84
N ILE A 46 -26.67 7.24 -1.51
CA ILE A 46 -27.94 7.36 -0.82
C ILE A 46 -28.21 8.83 -0.49
N GLY A 47 -27.20 9.50 0.09
CA GLY A 47 -27.23 10.92 0.41
C GLY A 47 -26.67 11.80 -0.70
N GLN A 48 -26.60 13.10 -0.44
CA GLN A 48 -25.95 14.07 -1.31
C GLN A 48 -24.45 14.25 -0.99
N ARG A 49 -24.06 13.80 0.21
CA ARG A 49 -22.71 13.92 0.76
C ARG A 49 -22.15 12.58 1.16
N TRP A 50 -20.87 12.40 0.97
CA TRP A 50 -20.18 11.18 1.40
C TRP A 50 -20.27 10.97 2.92
N CYS A 51 -20.13 12.03 3.72
CA CYS A 51 -20.25 11.92 5.18
C CYS A 51 -21.66 11.48 5.64
N GLU A 52 -22.72 11.78 4.88
CA GLU A 52 -24.09 11.30 5.18
C GLU A 52 -24.18 9.79 4.97
N ASP A 53 -23.63 9.29 3.86
CA ASP A 53 -23.59 7.86 3.56
C ASP A 53 -22.73 7.11 4.59
N MET A 54 -21.60 7.69 5.04
CA MET A 54 -20.79 7.07 6.08
C MET A 54 -21.54 6.96 7.41
N LYS A 55 -22.26 8.01 7.83
CA LYS A 55 -23.09 7.97 9.03
C LYS A 55 -24.21 6.91 8.93
N LEU A 56 -24.77 6.72 7.75
CA LEU A 56 -25.78 5.70 7.52
C LEU A 56 -25.16 4.29 7.63
N LEU A 57 -23.98 4.09 7.00
CA LEU A 57 -23.27 2.80 7.02
C LEU A 57 -22.80 2.40 8.41
N ASP A 58 -22.53 3.36 9.29
CA ASP A 58 -22.10 3.12 10.68
C ASP A 58 -23.11 2.31 11.51
N ASN A 59 -24.37 2.24 11.08
CA ASN A 59 -25.36 1.37 11.73
C ASN A 59 -25.09 -0.14 11.51
N TRP A 60 -24.26 -0.51 10.52
CA TRP A 60 -24.02 -1.91 10.14
C TRP A 60 -22.56 -2.29 10.00
N PHE A 61 -21.67 -1.30 9.79
CA PHE A 61 -20.26 -1.51 9.49
C PHE A 61 -19.39 -0.53 10.27
N ASN A 62 -18.16 -0.92 10.54
CA ASN A 62 -17.14 0.06 10.90
C ASN A 62 -16.90 0.96 9.68
N VAL A 63 -16.89 2.29 9.87
CA VAL A 63 -16.72 3.26 8.79
C VAL A 63 -15.46 4.10 8.99
N VAL A 64 -14.74 4.36 7.92
CA VAL A 64 -13.42 5.01 7.95
C VAL A 64 -13.40 6.40 8.60
N THR A 65 -14.55 7.06 8.75
CA THR A 65 -14.65 8.43 9.31
C THR A 65 -14.92 8.51 10.81
N LEU A 66 -15.40 7.46 11.43
CA LEU A 66 -15.94 7.50 12.81
C LEU A 66 -15.14 6.64 13.81
N GLY A 67 -14.25 5.77 13.32
CA GLY A 67 -13.42 4.90 14.16
C GLY A 67 -12.01 5.42 14.37
N ASP A 68 -11.38 4.98 15.45
CA ASP A 68 -9.93 5.04 15.60
C ASP A 68 -9.32 3.78 14.99
N TYR A 69 -8.61 3.95 13.88
CA TYR A 69 -7.98 2.86 13.14
C TYR A 69 -6.45 2.83 13.30
N SER A 70 -5.93 3.51 14.32
CA SER A 70 -4.49 3.55 14.61
C SER A 70 -3.87 2.17 14.88
N GLU A 71 -4.69 1.19 15.25
CA GLU A 71 -4.24 -0.20 15.48
C GLU A 71 -4.06 -1.01 14.17
N PHE A 72 -4.53 -0.50 13.04
CA PHE A 72 -4.36 -1.15 11.74
C PHE A 72 -3.21 -0.52 10.96
N PRO A 73 -2.50 -1.31 10.11
CA PRO A 73 -1.48 -0.75 9.24
C PRO A 73 -2.11 0.21 8.24
N HIS A 74 -1.54 1.40 8.10
CA HIS A 74 -1.94 2.40 7.11
C HIS A 74 -0.71 3.15 6.58
N ASP A 75 -0.76 3.57 5.33
CA ASP A 75 0.36 4.24 4.64
C ASP A 75 0.07 5.74 4.37
N GLY A 76 -1.06 6.24 4.84
CA GLY A 76 -1.42 7.64 4.65
C GLY A 76 -2.89 7.96 4.89
N VAL A 77 -3.28 9.14 4.47
CA VAL A 77 -4.64 9.68 4.63
C VAL A 77 -5.20 10.07 3.27
N VAL A 78 -6.47 9.77 3.04
CA VAL A 78 -7.18 10.16 1.82
C VAL A 78 -8.01 11.42 2.11
N PHE A 79 -7.76 12.47 1.34
CA PHE A 79 -8.59 13.67 1.30
C PHE A 79 -9.53 13.58 0.11
N ARG A 80 -10.81 13.83 0.32
CA ARG A 80 -11.81 13.79 -0.75
C ARG A 80 -12.84 14.90 -0.61
N LEU A 81 -13.46 15.28 -1.72
CA LEU A 81 -14.63 16.16 -1.72
C LEU A 81 -15.83 15.40 -1.14
N ASP A 82 -16.50 16.03 -0.20
CA ASP A 82 -17.64 15.46 0.49
C ASP A 82 -18.92 15.48 -0.36
N LEU A 83 -19.16 16.57 -1.12
CA LEU A 83 -20.34 16.72 -1.97
C LEU A 83 -20.18 15.89 -3.25
N TYR A 84 -21.04 14.87 -3.44
CA TYR A 84 -20.96 13.96 -4.59
C TYR A 84 -21.03 14.68 -5.93
N ARG A 85 -21.92 15.66 -6.08
CA ARG A 85 -22.03 16.45 -7.33
C ARG A 85 -20.71 17.14 -7.70
N ALA A 86 -19.98 17.65 -6.72
CA ALA A 86 -18.68 18.28 -6.95
C ALA A 86 -17.60 17.24 -7.25
N PHE A 87 -17.62 16.12 -6.55
CA PHE A 87 -16.72 15.00 -6.76
C PHE A 87 -16.83 14.45 -8.18
N ASP A 88 -18.06 14.14 -8.62
CA ASP A 88 -18.33 13.56 -9.94
C ASP A 88 -18.03 14.54 -11.08
N LYS A 89 -18.29 15.85 -10.86
CA LYS A 89 -17.99 16.91 -11.84
C LYS A 89 -16.51 16.99 -12.21
N LEU A 90 -15.60 16.68 -11.28
CA LEU A 90 -14.16 16.67 -11.55
C LEU A 90 -13.73 15.45 -12.38
N GLY A 91 -14.55 14.41 -12.44
CA GLY A 91 -14.28 13.21 -13.20
C GLY A 91 -13.07 12.43 -12.69
N HIS A 92 -12.51 11.62 -13.58
CA HIS A 92 -11.43 10.69 -13.29
C HIS A 92 -10.23 10.91 -14.22
N THR A 93 -9.07 10.51 -13.77
CA THR A 93 -7.94 10.17 -14.64
C THR A 93 -8.15 8.74 -15.17
N SER A 94 -7.17 8.15 -15.87
CA SER A 94 -7.27 6.74 -16.28
C SER A 94 -7.49 5.75 -15.12
N HIS A 95 -7.08 6.10 -13.90
CA HIS A 95 -7.09 5.18 -12.75
C HIS A 95 -7.65 5.76 -11.45
N HIS A 96 -7.73 7.10 -11.31
CA HIS A 96 -8.08 7.72 -10.04
C HIS A 96 -9.09 8.85 -10.18
N PRO A 97 -10.01 9.04 -9.20
CA PRO A 97 -10.89 10.20 -9.16
C PRO A 97 -10.09 11.49 -8.92
N ARG A 98 -10.45 12.56 -9.60
CA ARG A 98 -9.83 13.89 -9.40
C ARG A 98 -10.35 14.61 -8.15
N GLY A 99 -11.49 14.16 -7.63
CA GLY A 99 -12.08 14.70 -6.40
C GLY A 99 -11.48 14.16 -5.10
N ALA A 100 -10.45 13.30 -5.19
CA ALA A 100 -9.75 12.77 -4.04
C ALA A 100 -8.25 12.66 -4.30
N TYR A 101 -7.44 12.74 -3.23
CA TYR A 101 -6.01 12.42 -3.30
C TYR A 101 -5.55 11.75 -2.01
N ALA A 102 -4.57 10.88 -2.12
CA ALA A 102 -3.92 10.24 -1.00
C ALA A 102 -2.65 10.99 -0.61
N TYR A 103 -2.57 11.41 0.64
CA TYR A 103 -1.34 11.90 1.25
C TYR A 103 -0.68 10.75 1.99
N LYS A 104 0.42 10.26 1.43
CA LYS A 104 1.19 9.15 2.00
C LYS A 104 2.35 9.68 2.82
N THR A 105 2.48 9.20 4.05
CA THR A 105 3.68 9.43 4.86
C THR A 105 4.81 8.57 4.32
N ARG A 106 6.00 9.17 4.13
CA ARG A 106 7.18 8.38 3.79
C ARG A 106 7.57 7.56 5.01
N GLU A 107 7.63 6.26 4.85
CA GLU A 107 8.29 5.40 5.83
C GLU A 107 9.79 5.76 5.89
N ALA A 108 10.35 5.71 7.11
CA ALA A 108 11.79 5.83 7.26
C ALA A 108 12.48 4.69 6.51
N GLY A 109 13.40 5.03 5.63
CA GLY A 109 14.20 4.05 4.91
C GLY A 109 15.21 3.37 5.84
N VAL A 110 15.61 2.17 5.47
CA VAL A 110 16.66 1.42 6.17
C VAL A 110 17.87 1.32 5.25
N VAL A 111 19.05 1.51 5.82
CA VAL A 111 20.31 1.49 5.06
C VAL A 111 20.86 0.08 5.03
N THR A 112 21.22 -0.38 3.83
CA THR A 112 21.89 -1.66 3.60
C THR A 112 22.91 -1.53 2.46
N LYS A 113 23.68 -2.58 2.22
CA LYS A 113 24.74 -2.59 1.22
C LYS A 113 24.24 -3.19 -0.09
N LEU A 114 24.55 -2.54 -1.23
CA LEU A 114 24.34 -3.08 -2.55
C LEU A 114 25.48 -4.06 -2.89
N LEU A 115 25.15 -5.35 -2.99
CA LEU A 115 26.16 -6.40 -3.20
C LEU A 115 26.40 -6.68 -4.67
N ASP A 116 25.32 -6.62 -5.50
CA ASP A 116 25.38 -6.91 -6.94
C ASP A 116 24.13 -6.37 -7.63
N VAL A 117 24.11 -6.42 -8.98
CA VAL A 117 22.95 -6.04 -9.80
C VAL A 117 22.61 -7.16 -10.78
N GLU A 118 21.41 -7.72 -10.65
CA GLU A 118 20.85 -8.65 -11.63
C GLU A 118 20.04 -7.90 -12.70
N TRP A 119 20.22 -8.31 -13.96
CA TRP A 119 19.51 -7.77 -15.10
C TRP A 119 18.47 -8.76 -15.60
N ASN A 120 17.19 -8.47 -15.39
CA ASN A 120 16.09 -9.34 -15.80
C ASN A 120 15.34 -8.75 -16.98
N THR A 121 15.10 -9.58 -18.00
CA THR A 121 14.30 -9.17 -19.17
C THR A 121 12.87 -9.63 -18.99
N GLY A 122 11.93 -8.69 -18.99
CA GLY A 122 10.51 -8.98 -18.93
C GLY A 122 9.96 -9.53 -20.25
N LYS A 123 8.73 -10.04 -20.25
CA LYS A 123 8.05 -10.57 -21.47
C LYS A 123 7.92 -9.55 -22.60
N SER A 124 7.92 -8.26 -22.28
CA SER A 124 7.88 -7.14 -23.25
C SER A 124 9.27 -6.78 -23.83
N GLY A 125 10.34 -7.50 -23.47
CA GLY A 125 11.71 -7.16 -23.83
C GLY A 125 12.35 -6.04 -23.00
N VAL A 126 11.62 -5.47 -22.05
CA VAL A 126 12.15 -4.42 -21.15
C VAL A 126 13.09 -5.06 -20.14
N VAL A 127 14.30 -4.49 -20.03
CA VAL A 127 15.30 -4.91 -19.05
C VAL A 127 15.11 -4.11 -17.76
N ALA A 128 14.89 -4.82 -16.65
CA ALA A 128 14.71 -4.25 -15.32
C ALA A 128 15.86 -4.70 -14.38
N PRO A 129 16.67 -3.77 -13.87
CA PRO A 129 17.72 -4.10 -12.91
C PRO A 129 17.14 -4.31 -11.52
N ILE A 130 17.65 -5.31 -10.82
CA ILE A 130 17.33 -5.63 -9.42
C ILE A 130 18.64 -5.61 -8.63
N GLY A 131 18.70 -4.79 -7.59
CA GLY A 131 19.82 -4.79 -6.65
C GLY A 131 19.75 -5.98 -5.72
N LEU A 132 20.83 -6.73 -5.64
CA LEU A 132 21.07 -7.72 -4.59
C LEU A 132 21.65 -6.99 -3.38
N LEU A 133 21.02 -7.17 -2.23
CA LEU A 133 21.33 -6.41 -1.03
C LEU A 133 21.82 -7.34 0.09
N GLU A 134 22.64 -6.80 0.98
CA GLU A 134 22.85 -7.43 2.26
C GLU A 134 21.49 -7.57 2.96
N PRO A 135 21.11 -8.79 3.41
CA PRO A 135 19.78 -9.03 3.96
C PRO A 135 19.46 -8.14 5.15
N ILE A 136 18.31 -7.46 5.12
CA ILE A 136 17.86 -6.58 6.20
C ILE A 136 16.36 -6.74 6.46
N GLU A 137 15.94 -6.56 7.70
CA GLU A 137 14.53 -6.67 8.09
C GLU A 137 13.81 -5.33 7.95
N ILE A 138 12.68 -5.32 7.20
CA ILE A 138 11.79 -4.16 7.06
C ILE A 138 10.34 -4.63 7.16
N GLY A 139 9.58 -4.10 8.12
CA GLY A 139 8.17 -4.43 8.29
C GLY A 139 7.92 -5.93 8.48
N GLY A 140 8.79 -6.62 9.24
CA GLY A 140 8.66 -8.04 9.53
C GLY A 140 8.98 -8.99 8.37
N ALA A 141 9.63 -8.49 7.31
CA ALA A 141 10.13 -9.31 6.21
C ALA A 141 11.62 -9.07 5.98
N THR A 142 12.37 -10.14 5.70
CA THR A 142 13.78 -10.06 5.32
C THR A 142 13.88 -9.66 3.85
N ILE A 143 14.52 -8.53 3.58
CA ILE A 143 14.72 -7.98 2.24
C ILE A 143 16.17 -8.23 1.83
N SER A 144 16.35 -8.92 0.70
CA SER A 144 17.65 -9.17 0.05
C SER A 144 17.68 -8.71 -1.39
N ARG A 145 16.56 -8.15 -1.90
CA ARG A 145 16.43 -7.70 -3.30
C ARG A 145 15.55 -6.46 -3.34
N ALA A 146 15.95 -5.45 -4.12
CA ALA A 146 15.16 -4.24 -4.34
C ALA A 146 15.21 -3.81 -5.79
N THR A 147 14.13 -3.21 -6.31
CA THR A 147 14.14 -2.68 -7.66
C THR A 147 15.04 -1.45 -7.77
N LEU A 148 15.79 -1.40 -8.87
CA LEU A 148 16.58 -0.25 -9.30
C LEU A 148 15.91 0.47 -10.49
N HIS A 149 14.67 0.15 -10.78
CA HIS A 149 13.82 0.72 -11.83
C HIS A 149 14.39 0.56 -13.25
N ASN A 150 15.47 1.27 -13.57
CA ASN A 150 16.13 1.27 -14.87
C ASN A 150 17.57 1.81 -14.76
N ILE A 151 18.31 1.76 -15.86
CA ILE A 151 19.72 2.22 -15.90
C ILE A 151 19.86 3.74 -15.64
N ALA A 152 18.90 4.55 -16.06
CA ALA A 152 18.95 5.99 -15.80
C ALA A 152 18.90 6.29 -14.30
N PHE A 153 18.09 5.54 -13.55
CA PHE A 153 18.01 5.64 -12.09
C PHE A 153 19.32 5.23 -11.40
N ILE A 154 19.99 4.17 -11.88
CA ILE A 154 21.30 3.76 -11.37
C ILE A 154 22.32 4.87 -11.55
N ASN A 155 22.35 5.49 -12.75
CA ASN A 155 23.26 6.58 -13.06
C ASN A 155 22.94 7.86 -12.27
N GLU A 156 21.66 8.20 -12.11
CA GLU A 156 21.21 9.37 -11.35
C GLU A 156 21.63 9.32 -9.87
N LEU A 157 21.58 8.14 -9.28
CA LEU A 157 21.98 7.92 -7.89
C LEU A 157 23.46 7.55 -7.74
N ASP A 158 24.21 7.47 -8.83
CA ASP A 158 25.62 7.06 -8.85
C ASP A 158 25.85 5.76 -8.07
N LEU A 159 25.00 4.75 -8.34
CA LEU A 159 25.06 3.48 -7.64
C LEU A 159 26.23 2.62 -8.12
N GLU A 160 27.02 2.15 -7.18
CA GLU A 160 28.15 1.25 -7.39
C GLU A 160 28.00 0.00 -6.51
N ILE A 161 28.51 -1.14 -6.98
CA ILE A 161 28.57 -2.35 -6.18
C ILE A 161 29.43 -2.07 -4.93
N GLY A 162 28.88 -2.39 -3.77
CA GLY A 162 29.50 -2.15 -2.47
C GLY A 162 29.10 -0.83 -1.81
N CYS A 163 28.37 0.08 -2.48
CA CYS A 163 27.85 1.29 -1.85
C CYS A 163 26.72 0.99 -0.86
N ASN A 164 26.51 1.90 0.09
CA ASN A 164 25.34 1.87 0.96
C ASN A 164 24.15 2.54 0.27
N VAL A 165 22.98 1.92 0.41
CA VAL A 165 21.74 2.40 -0.17
C VAL A 165 20.63 2.43 0.88
N GLU A 166 19.82 3.47 0.83
CA GLU A 166 18.58 3.52 1.59
C GLU A 166 17.47 2.83 0.81
N ILE A 167 16.80 1.88 1.43
CA ILE A 167 15.68 1.15 0.85
C ILE A 167 14.41 1.38 1.66
N ILE A 168 13.28 1.39 0.95
CA ILE A 168 11.94 1.39 1.56
C ILE A 168 11.10 0.27 0.96
N ARG A 169 10.06 -0.18 1.69
CA ARG A 169 9.02 -1.04 1.11
C ARG A 169 7.84 -0.19 0.68
N SER A 170 7.74 0.12 -0.60
CA SER A 170 6.63 0.89 -1.14
C SER A 170 5.31 0.13 -0.98
N GLY A 171 4.38 0.72 -0.21
CA GLY A 171 3.09 0.09 0.10
C GLY A 171 3.24 -1.24 0.87
N GLU A 172 4.28 -1.37 1.68
CA GLU A 172 4.64 -2.57 2.45
C GLU A 172 4.88 -3.84 1.61
N ILE A 173 5.00 -3.73 0.30
CA ILE A 173 5.10 -4.90 -0.60
C ILE A 173 6.41 -4.93 -1.38
N ILE A 174 6.70 -3.89 -2.16
CA ILE A 174 7.81 -3.89 -3.12
C ILE A 174 9.00 -3.10 -2.58
N PRO A 175 10.14 -3.78 -2.30
CA PRO A 175 11.35 -3.09 -1.91
C PRO A 175 11.91 -2.28 -3.08
N LYS A 176 12.29 -1.04 -2.82
CA LYS A 176 12.97 -0.18 -3.79
C LYS A 176 14.09 0.61 -3.14
N VAL A 177 15.15 0.82 -3.89
CA VAL A 177 16.20 1.78 -3.53
C VAL A 177 15.65 3.20 -3.67
N VAL A 178 15.99 4.07 -2.72
CA VAL A 178 15.56 5.48 -2.71
C VAL A 178 16.73 6.41 -3.03
N ARG A 179 17.89 6.13 -2.44
CA ARG A 179 19.10 6.93 -2.62
C ARG A 179 20.36 6.14 -2.22
N ARG A 180 21.51 6.59 -2.68
CA ARG A 180 22.82 6.25 -2.14
C ARG A 180 23.08 7.04 -0.84
N VAL A 181 23.73 6.43 0.13
CA VAL A 181 24.05 7.00 1.45
C VAL A 181 25.55 7.10 1.63
#